data_5088348484f6b3946ba28170271cdde7
#
_entry.id   5088348484f6b3946ba28170271cdde7
#
_cell.length_a   1.000
_cell.length_b   1.000
_cell.length_c   1.000
_cell.angle_alpha   90.00
_cell.angle_beta   90.00
_cell.angle_gamma   90.00
#
_symmetry.space_group_name_H-M   'P 1'
#
loop_
_entity.id
_entity.type
_entity.pdbx_description
1 polymer ?
#
loop_
_entity_poly.entity_id
_entity_poly.type
_entity_poly.pdbx_seq_one_letter_code
_entity_poly.pdbx_strand_id
1 'polypeptide(L)'
;MCIRDSACTDYIQHIRECAGAGDYAGVNQRFCFDCANGSSAATARKLFAYLGNGCEFIADEPDGTNINDNCGSTHIGQLCEYVKNGGMAAGFAFDGDADRCLAVDENGRVIDGDRIIAVLAKRMKEKKILKGDAAVVTVMSNLGFHDFMKQNGMKTVCAKVGDRYVLEEMQRSGYNIGGEQSGHIIMLDHATTGDGQLTAAMLIK
;
A
#
# COMPACT_ATOMS: atom_id res chain seq x y z
N MET A 1 19.96 -24.13 6.00
CA MET A 1 19.20 -22.86 6.04
C MET A 1 18.96 -22.43 4.59
N CYS A 2 17.72 -22.30 4.18
CA CYS A 2 17.40 -22.00 2.78
C CYS A 2 17.55 -20.49 2.55
N ILE A 3 18.21 -20.09 1.46
CA ILE A 3 18.37 -18.67 1.04
C ILE A 3 16.99 -17.95 1.06
N ARG A 4 15.92 -18.67 0.79
CA ARG A 4 14.54 -18.17 0.78
C ARG A 4 14.07 -17.66 2.15
N ASP A 5 14.51 -18.29 3.25
CA ASP A 5 14.05 -17.89 4.60
C ASP A 5 14.72 -16.60 5.07
N SER A 6 16.00 -16.37 4.70
CA SER A 6 16.67 -15.11 5.01
C SER A 6 16.07 -13.95 4.23
N ALA A 7 15.78 -14.11 2.94
CA ALA A 7 15.20 -13.04 2.12
C ALA A 7 13.84 -12.56 2.65
N CYS A 8 12.96 -13.47 3.07
CA CYS A 8 11.68 -13.09 3.69
C CYS A 8 11.90 -12.31 5.02
N THR A 9 12.88 -12.73 5.82
CA THR A 9 13.19 -12.06 7.08
C THR A 9 13.75 -10.66 6.84
N ASP A 10 14.68 -10.52 5.90
CA ASP A 10 15.30 -9.25 5.53
C ASP A 10 14.25 -8.28 4.97
N TYR A 11 13.32 -8.76 4.14
CA TYR A 11 12.20 -7.99 3.61
C TYR A 11 11.27 -7.48 4.73
N ILE A 12 10.85 -8.37 5.64
CA ILE A 12 10.00 -8.00 6.77
C ILE A 12 10.68 -6.95 7.65
N GLN A 13 11.96 -7.14 7.93
CA GLN A 13 12.73 -6.19 8.72
C GLN A 13 12.82 -4.83 8.03
N HIS A 14 13.11 -4.81 6.74
CA HIS A 14 13.17 -3.58 5.94
C HIS A 14 11.86 -2.79 6.03
N ILE A 15 10.71 -3.43 5.79
CA ILE A 15 9.41 -2.72 5.87
C ILE A 15 9.13 -2.21 7.29
N ARG A 16 9.44 -3.00 8.31
CA ARG A 16 9.26 -2.57 9.71
C ARG A 16 10.11 -1.36 10.06
N GLU A 17 11.33 -1.30 9.57
CA GLU A 17 12.21 -0.15 9.74
C GLU A 17 11.65 1.09 9.03
N CYS A 18 11.20 0.96 7.78
CA CYS A 18 10.55 2.03 7.02
C CYS A 18 9.29 2.55 7.72
N ALA A 19 8.48 1.65 8.24
CA ALA A 19 7.26 1.98 8.95
C ALA A 19 7.51 2.53 10.37
N GLY A 20 8.71 2.36 10.94
CA GLY A 20 9.00 2.73 12.33
C GLY A 20 8.22 1.85 13.32
N ALA A 21 8.26 0.53 13.14
CA ALA A 21 7.44 -0.44 13.86
C ALA A 21 7.59 -0.47 15.39
N GLY A 22 8.51 0.31 15.96
CA GLY A 22 8.61 0.52 17.42
C GLY A 22 7.60 1.49 18.01
N ASP A 23 6.93 2.29 17.19
CA ASP A 23 6.08 3.42 17.63
C ASP A 23 4.60 3.03 17.82
N TYR A 24 4.23 1.76 17.57
CA TYR A 24 2.83 1.30 17.57
C TYR A 24 2.36 0.69 18.91
N ALA A 25 3.12 0.83 19.97
CA ALA A 25 2.73 0.37 21.31
C ALA A 25 1.47 1.14 21.77
N GLY A 26 0.31 0.49 21.69
CA GLY A 26 -0.97 1.07 22.14
C GLY A 26 -2.01 1.30 21.04
N VAL A 27 -1.75 0.94 19.79
CA VAL A 27 -2.78 0.95 18.75
C VAL A 27 -3.77 -0.18 19.00
N ASN A 28 -4.93 0.18 19.55
CA ASN A 28 -6.02 -0.76 19.86
C ASN A 28 -6.99 -0.88 18.67
N GLN A 29 -6.47 -0.72 17.45
CA GLN A 29 -7.25 -0.76 16.21
C GLN A 29 -7.15 -2.14 15.58
N ARG A 30 -8.24 -2.57 14.93
CA ARG A 30 -8.33 -3.84 14.21
C ARG A 30 -8.19 -3.59 12.72
N PHE A 31 -7.36 -4.41 12.06
CA PHE A 31 -7.11 -4.35 10.62
C PHE A 31 -7.34 -5.71 9.97
N CYS A 32 -7.82 -5.71 8.72
CA CYS A 32 -7.90 -6.91 7.91
C CYS A 32 -6.97 -6.80 6.70
N PHE A 33 -6.25 -7.88 6.40
CA PHE A 33 -5.37 -7.98 5.25
C PHE A 33 -5.84 -9.11 4.33
N ASP A 34 -6.18 -8.77 3.09
CA ASP A 34 -6.50 -9.72 2.04
C ASP A 34 -5.23 -10.01 1.23
N CYS A 35 -4.72 -11.22 1.35
CA CYS A 35 -3.47 -11.64 0.73
C CYS A 35 -3.63 -12.21 -0.68
N ALA A 36 -4.83 -12.16 -1.26
CA ALA A 36 -5.12 -12.65 -2.61
C ALA A 36 -4.69 -14.11 -2.86
N ASN A 37 -4.47 -14.93 -1.83
CA ASN A 37 -3.80 -16.22 -1.91
C ASN A 37 -2.47 -16.16 -2.70
N GLY A 38 -1.79 -15.01 -2.60
CA GLY A 38 -0.61 -14.68 -3.37
C GLY A 38 0.68 -14.66 -2.54
N SER A 39 1.68 -13.93 -3.05
CA SER A 39 3.02 -13.85 -2.45
C SER A 39 3.02 -13.24 -1.05
N SER A 40 2.09 -12.31 -0.75
CA SER A 40 1.96 -11.68 0.56
C SER A 40 1.57 -12.65 1.67
N ALA A 41 0.90 -13.76 1.38
CA ALA A 41 0.53 -14.78 2.37
C ALA A 41 1.75 -15.32 3.16
N ALA A 42 2.92 -15.38 2.52
CA ALA A 42 4.15 -15.86 3.16
C ALA A 42 4.73 -14.88 4.19
N THR A 43 4.42 -13.59 4.09
CA THR A 43 5.08 -12.51 4.84
C THR A 43 4.13 -11.68 5.70
N ALA A 44 2.89 -11.45 5.27
CA ALA A 44 1.96 -10.50 5.89
C ALA A 44 1.72 -10.77 7.38
N ARG A 45 1.43 -12.02 7.78
CA ARG A 45 1.22 -12.35 9.20
C ARG A 45 2.41 -12.00 10.09
N LYS A 46 3.62 -12.29 9.61
CA LYS A 46 4.86 -11.96 10.33
C LYS A 46 5.15 -10.47 10.30
N LEU A 47 4.92 -9.84 9.15
CA LEU A 47 5.15 -8.42 8.97
C LEU A 47 4.30 -7.58 9.92
N PHE A 48 2.99 -7.81 9.94
CA PHE A 48 2.04 -7.02 10.72
C PHE A 48 1.84 -7.49 12.16
N ALA A 49 2.57 -8.52 12.61
CA ALA A 49 2.50 -9.01 14.00
C ALA A 49 2.79 -7.93 15.06
N TYR A 50 3.50 -6.85 14.70
CA TYR A 50 3.77 -5.73 15.62
C TYR A 50 2.52 -4.91 15.97
N LEU A 51 1.44 -5.02 15.19
CA LEU A 51 0.16 -4.39 15.49
C LEU A 51 -0.64 -5.16 16.56
N GLY A 52 -0.11 -6.28 17.05
CA GLY A 52 -0.74 -7.09 18.10
C GLY A 52 -1.89 -7.95 17.59
N ASN A 53 -2.80 -8.30 18.50
CA ASN A 53 -3.90 -9.25 18.23
C ASN A 53 -5.06 -8.66 17.41
N GLY A 54 -4.93 -7.42 16.93
CA GLY A 54 -5.94 -6.73 16.14
C GLY A 54 -5.90 -7.02 14.64
N CYS A 55 -4.96 -7.86 14.17
CA CYS A 55 -4.82 -8.16 12.73
C CYS A 55 -5.52 -9.46 12.36
N GLU A 56 -6.36 -9.38 11.34
CA GLU A 56 -7.01 -10.52 10.72
C GLU A 56 -6.53 -10.66 9.27
N PHE A 57 -6.50 -11.89 8.76
CA PHE A 57 -5.98 -12.20 7.44
C PHE A 57 -6.98 -13.08 6.71
N ILE A 58 -7.31 -12.72 5.48
CA ILE A 58 -8.17 -13.49 4.57
C ILE A 58 -7.41 -13.79 3.29
N ALA A 59 -7.86 -14.82 2.57
CA ALA A 59 -7.21 -15.29 1.34
C ALA A 59 -5.69 -15.43 1.51
N ASP A 60 -5.24 -16.06 2.59
CA ASP A 60 -3.83 -16.24 2.94
C ASP A 60 -3.38 -17.72 2.97
N GLU A 61 -4.15 -18.59 2.33
CA GLU A 61 -3.88 -20.02 2.19
C GLU A 61 -3.72 -20.42 0.69
N PRO A 62 -2.58 -20.06 0.07
CA PRO A 62 -2.33 -20.38 -1.33
C PRO A 62 -2.20 -21.90 -1.55
N ASP A 63 -2.95 -22.46 -2.49
CA ASP A 63 -2.91 -23.87 -2.89
C ASP A 63 -2.24 -24.12 -4.26
N GLY A 64 -1.78 -23.04 -4.91
CA GLY A 64 -1.15 -23.07 -6.23
C GLY A 64 -2.10 -22.84 -7.41
N THR A 65 -3.42 -22.78 -7.15
CA THR A 65 -4.44 -22.56 -8.18
C THR A 65 -5.43 -21.45 -7.85
N ASN A 66 -5.50 -21.03 -6.58
CA ASN A 66 -6.49 -20.09 -6.04
C ASN A 66 -6.02 -18.61 -5.96
N ILE A 67 -4.90 -18.26 -6.57
CA ILE A 67 -4.37 -16.89 -6.58
C ILE A 67 -5.37 -15.92 -7.26
N ASN A 68 -5.70 -14.80 -6.59
CA ASN A 68 -6.70 -13.81 -7.04
C ASN A 68 -8.12 -14.37 -7.26
N ASP A 69 -8.42 -15.59 -6.81
CA ASP A 69 -9.74 -16.17 -7.02
C ASP A 69 -10.76 -15.53 -6.07
N ASN A 70 -11.55 -14.60 -6.62
CA ASN A 70 -12.56 -13.81 -5.92
C ASN A 70 -12.04 -13.04 -4.69
N CYS A 71 -10.75 -12.71 -4.64
CA CYS A 71 -10.08 -12.04 -3.52
C CYS A 71 -9.03 -11.03 -4.00
N GLY A 72 -8.43 -10.32 -3.04
CA GLY A 72 -7.39 -9.34 -3.29
C GLY A 72 -7.88 -8.03 -3.89
N SER A 73 -6.95 -7.19 -4.33
CA SER A 73 -7.24 -5.84 -4.83
C SER A 73 -8.08 -5.83 -6.11
N THR A 74 -8.09 -6.91 -6.88
CA THR A 74 -8.90 -7.06 -8.08
C THR A 74 -10.35 -7.48 -7.80
N HIS A 75 -10.64 -8.02 -6.61
CA HIS A 75 -11.96 -8.46 -6.16
C HIS A 75 -12.23 -8.00 -4.72
N ILE A 76 -12.07 -6.72 -4.46
CA ILE A 76 -12.06 -6.11 -3.11
C ILE A 76 -13.39 -6.18 -2.34
N GLY A 77 -14.48 -6.60 -3.00
CA GLY A 77 -15.82 -6.61 -2.39
C GLY A 77 -15.93 -7.42 -1.11
N GLN A 78 -15.28 -8.58 -1.04
CA GLN A 78 -15.25 -9.41 0.17
C GLN A 78 -14.60 -8.67 1.34
N LEU A 79 -13.48 -7.99 1.11
CA LEU A 79 -12.79 -7.21 2.14
C LEU A 79 -13.66 -6.03 2.61
N CYS A 80 -14.39 -5.36 1.70
CA CYS A 80 -15.31 -4.26 2.06
C CYS A 80 -16.37 -4.71 3.05
N GLU A 81 -17.02 -5.86 2.79
CA GLU A 81 -18.02 -6.43 3.69
C GLU A 81 -17.39 -6.89 5.02
N TYR A 82 -16.22 -7.51 4.95
CA TYR A 82 -15.52 -8.01 6.13
C TYR A 82 -15.14 -6.88 7.09
N VAL A 83 -14.56 -5.79 6.58
CA VAL A 83 -14.19 -4.61 7.37
C VAL A 83 -15.40 -3.97 8.02
N LYS A 84 -16.44 -3.71 7.23
CA LYS A 84 -17.67 -3.06 7.68
C LYS A 84 -18.38 -3.86 8.76
N ASN A 85 -18.58 -5.17 8.54
CA ASN A 85 -19.32 -6.03 9.45
C ASN A 85 -18.50 -6.42 10.68
N GLY A 86 -17.17 -6.49 10.55
CA GLY A 86 -16.24 -6.80 11.63
C GLY A 86 -15.91 -5.64 12.56
N GLY A 87 -16.36 -4.40 12.23
CA GLY A 87 -16.04 -3.21 13.01
C GLY A 87 -14.52 -2.93 13.02
N MET A 88 -13.88 -3.11 11.87
CA MET A 88 -12.44 -2.88 11.73
C MET A 88 -12.16 -1.42 11.40
N ALA A 89 -11.00 -0.93 11.80
CA ALA A 89 -10.56 0.44 11.50
C ALA A 89 -10.24 0.62 10.02
N ALA A 90 -9.66 -0.40 9.38
CA ALA A 90 -9.39 -0.43 7.97
C ALA A 90 -9.12 -1.85 7.46
N GLY A 91 -9.17 -2.03 6.13
CA GLY A 91 -8.70 -3.22 5.43
C GLY A 91 -7.67 -2.86 4.36
N PHE A 92 -6.82 -3.82 4.01
CA PHE A 92 -5.81 -3.69 2.97
C PHE A 92 -5.85 -4.92 2.06
N ALA A 93 -6.02 -4.72 0.76
CA ALA A 93 -6.03 -5.79 -0.23
C ALA A 93 -4.79 -5.69 -1.12
N PHE A 94 -4.08 -6.80 -1.21
CA PHE A 94 -2.96 -6.97 -2.14
C PHE A 94 -3.44 -7.68 -3.41
N ASP A 95 -2.62 -7.73 -4.42
CA ASP A 95 -2.81 -8.63 -5.55
C ASP A 95 -1.85 -9.83 -5.49
N GLY A 96 -1.87 -10.67 -6.50
CA GLY A 96 -1.19 -11.96 -6.44
C GLY A 96 0.32 -11.90 -6.22
N ASP A 97 1.02 -10.93 -6.80
CA ASP A 97 2.47 -10.67 -6.60
C ASP A 97 2.76 -9.59 -5.56
N ALA A 98 1.69 -9.01 -4.96
CA ALA A 98 1.72 -8.05 -3.88
C ALA A 98 2.45 -6.72 -4.21
N ASP A 99 2.50 -6.35 -5.48
CA ASP A 99 3.04 -5.07 -5.92
C ASP A 99 2.03 -3.92 -5.82
N ARG A 100 0.74 -4.24 -5.58
CA ARG A 100 -0.39 -3.32 -5.40
C ARG A 100 -0.98 -3.42 -4.00
N CYS A 101 -1.54 -2.28 -3.57
CA CYS A 101 -2.36 -2.18 -2.36
C CYS A 101 -3.55 -1.25 -2.61
N LEU A 102 -4.75 -1.75 -2.37
CA LEU A 102 -5.93 -0.92 -2.15
C LEU A 102 -6.33 -0.99 -0.68
N ALA A 103 -6.94 0.08 -0.18
CA ALA A 103 -7.42 0.10 1.20
C ALA A 103 -8.94 0.19 1.25
N VAL A 104 -9.50 -0.12 2.42
CA VAL A 104 -10.93 -0.02 2.74
C VAL A 104 -11.07 0.71 4.06
N ASP A 105 -11.94 1.73 4.12
CA ASP A 105 -12.24 2.45 5.35
C ASP A 105 -13.18 1.66 6.28
N GLU A 106 -13.40 2.15 7.49
CA GLU A 106 -14.26 1.54 8.51
C GLU A 106 -15.73 1.39 8.08
N ASN A 107 -16.14 2.07 7.01
CA ASN A 107 -17.49 1.99 6.44
C ASN A 107 -17.59 1.00 5.26
N GLY A 108 -16.50 0.32 4.94
CA GLY A 108 -16.41 -0.59 3.79
C GLY A 108 -16.24 0.12 2.44
N ARG A 109 -15.76 1.37 2.42
CA ARG A 109 -15.53 2.13 1.19
C ARG A 109 -14.12 1.95 0.69
N VAL A 110 -13.98 1.71 -0.61
CA VAL A 110 -12.67 1.54 -1.25
C VAL A 110 -11.90 2.86 -1.27
N ILE A 111 -10.65 2.80 -0.85
CA ILE A 111 -9.62 3.83 -0.97
C ILE A 111 -8.66 3.38 -2.07
N ASP A 112 -8.78 3.97 -3.24
CA ASP A 112 -7.97 3.64 -4.41
C ASP A 112 -6.53 4.21 -4.34
N GLY A 113 -5.69 3.83 -5.30
CA GLY A 113 -4.29 4.26 -5.35
C GLY A 113 -4.13 5.77 -5.40
N ASP A 114 -5.00 6.50 -6.08
CA ASP A 114 -4.95 7.96 -6.12
C ASP A 114 -5.11 8.56 -4.71
N ARG A 115 -6.10 8.07 -3.96
CA ARG A 115 -6.32 8.53 -2.57
C ARG A 115 -5.17 8.15 -1.65
N ILE A 116 -4.62 6.94 -1.81
CA ILE A 116 -3.47 6.49 -1.03
C ILE A 116 -2.27 7.39 -1.29
N ILE A 117 -1.93 7.66 -2.56
CA ILE A 117 -0.85 8.56 -2.95
C ILE A 117 -1.08 9.96 -2.37
N ALA A 118 -2.31 10.48 -2.44
CA ALA A 118 -2.67 11.79 -1.91
C ALA A 118 -2.40 11.90 -0.40
N VAL A 119 -2.83 10.89 0.37
CA VAL A 119 -2.62 10.83 1.83
C VAL A 119 -1.14 10.75 2.16
N LEU A 120 -0.41 9.85 1.52
CA LEU A 120 1.03 9.66 1.76
C LEU A 120 1.83 10.92 1.37
N ALA A 121 1.55 11.51 0.20
CA ALA A 121 2.21 12.73 -0.26
C ALA A 121 1.98 13.91 0.70
N LYS A 122 0.74 14.10 1.18
CA LYS A 122 0.42 15.13 2.18
C LYS A 122 1.23 14.92 3.45
N ARG A 123 1.25 13.70 3.99
CA ARG A 123 2.02 13.36 5.19
C ARG A 123 3.53 13.55 4.98
N MET A 124 4.06 13.17 3.82
CA MET A 124 5.47 13.40 3.48
C MET A 124 5.78 14.89 3.41
N LYS A 125 4.87 15.72 2.89
CA LYS A 125 5.02 17.17 2.87
C LYS A 125 5.02 17.77 4.27
N GLU A 126 4.10 17.37 5.13
CA GLU A 126 4.04 17.81 6.54
C GLU A 126 5.34 17.47 7.29
N LYS A 127 5.94 16.32 6.97
CA LYS A 127 7.25 15.89 7.50
C LYS A 127 8.45 16.52 6.78
N LYS A 128 8.23 17.34 5.74
CA LYS A 128 9.27 18.00 4.92
C LYS A 128 10.21 17.01 4.21
N ILE A 129 9.69 15.84 3.85
CA ILE A 129 10.41 14.79 3.12
C ILE A 129 9.88 14.56 1.70
N LEU A 130 8.80 15.26 1.29
CA LEU A 130 8.28 15.19 -0.07
C LEU A 130 9.19 15.98 -1.02
N LYS A 131 9.90 15.27 -1.91
CA LYS A 131 10.84 15.90 -2.84
C LYS A 131 10.10 16.69 -3.92
N GLY A 132 10.47 17.95 -4.06
CA GLY A 132 9.88 18.88 -5.04
C GLY A 132 8.41 19.25 -4.78
N ASP A 133 7.86 18.90 -3.62
CA ASP A 133 6.42 19.03 -3.29
C ASP A 133 5.52 18.40 -4.37
N ALA A 134 5.92 17.25 -4.91
CA ALA A 134 5.25 16.64 -6.06
C ALA A 134 5.04 15.13 -5.90
N ALA A 135 3.98 14.62 -6.54
CA ALA A 135 3.79 13.20 -6.78
C ALA A 135 3.65 12.93 -8.28
N VAL A 136 4.17 11.79 -8.73
CA VAL A 136 4.05 11.33 -10.12
C VAL A 136 2.91 10.32 -10.21
N VAL A 137 1.96 10.58 -11.12
CA VAL A 137 0.82 9.68 -11.37
C VAL A 137 0.63 9.49 -12.87
N THR A 138 -0.26 8.61 -13.28
CA THR A 138 -0.57 8.46 -14.70
C THR A 138 -1.66 9.45 -15.14
N VAL A 139 -1.82 9.59 -16.44
CA VAL A 139 -2.91 10.40 -17.05
C VAL A 139 -4.30 9.85 -16.71
N MET A 140 -4.40 8.67 -16.12
CA MET A 140 -5.66 8.05 -15.69
C MET A 140 -6.12 8.48 -14.29
N SER A 141 -5.27 9.21 -13.54
CA SER A 141 -5.63 9.68 -12.20
C SER A 141 -6.81 10.64 -12.23
N ASN A 142 -7.68 10.52 -11.25
CA ASN A 142 -8.94 11.25 -11.21
C ASN A 142 -8.73 12.75 -10.91
N LEU A 143 -9.69 13.57 -11.36
CA LEU A 143 -9.63 15.03 -11.17
C LEU A 143 -9.56 15.43 -9.69
N GLY A 144 -10.23 14.69 -8.81
CA GLY A 144 -10.20 14.96 -7.37
C GLY A 144 -8.81 14.83 -6.75
N PHE A 145 -7.97 13.94 -7.30
CA PHE A 145 -6.56 13.86 -6.90
C PHE A 145 -5.80 15.15 -7.23
N HIS A 146 -5.95 15.64 -8.47
CA HIS A 146 -5.29 16.88 -8.91
C HIS A 146 -5.72 18.09 -8.08
N ASP A 147 -7.02 18.21 -7.81
CA ASP A 147 -7.57 19.28 -6.99
C ASP A 147 -7.06 19.20 -5.55
N PHE A 148 -7.03 18.01 -4.95
CA PHE A 148 -6.49 17.81 -3.61
C PHE A 148 -5.01 18.21 -3.52
N MET A 149 -4.19 17.78 -4.47
CA MET A 149 -2.77 18.12 -4.52
C MET A 149 -2.58 19.64 -4.59
N LYS A 150 -3.30 20.31 -5.48
CA LYS A 150 -3.26 21.76 -5.65
C LYS A 150 -3.70 22.50 -4.38
N GLN A 151 -4.81 22.10 -3.75
CA GLN A 151 -5.31 22.71 -2.51
C GLN A 151 -4.33 22.58 -1.34
N ASN A 152 -3.52 21.53 -1.31
CA ASN A 152 -2.49 21.31 -0.31
C ASN A 152 -1.10 21.86 -0.73
N GLY A 153 -1.04 22.67 -1.80
CA GLY A 153 0.21 23.28 -2.28
C GLY A 153 1.21 22.25 -2.83
N MET A 154 0.72 21.13 -3.34
CA MET A 154 1.52 20.08 -3.96
C MET A 154 1.31 20.08 -5.48
N LYS A 155 2.29 19.56 -6.20
CA LYS A 155 2.26 19.43 -7.67
C LYS A 155 1.90 18.00 -8.06
N THR A 156 1.21 17.87 -9.17
CA THR A 156 1.01 16.59 -9.85
C THR A 156 1.82 16.58 -11.14
N VAL A 157 2.57 15.52 -11.35
CA VAL A 157 3.30 15.25 -12.60
C VAL A 157 2.67 14.02 -13.23
N CYS A 158 2.18 14.18 -14.48
CA CYS A 158 1.51 13.11 -15.20
C CYS A 158 2.48 12.38 -16.12
N ALA A 159 2.60 11.07 -15.93
CA ALA A 159 3.28 10.14 -16.81
C ALA A 159 2.27 9.40 -17.72
N LYS A 160 2.76 8.68 -18.73
CA LYS A 160 1.97 7.71 -19.47
C LYS A 160 1.50 6.59 -18.55
N VAL A 161 0.45 5.88 -18.97
CA VAL A 161 -0.03 4.68 -18.26
C VAL A 161 1.05 3.59 -18.28
N GLY A 162 1.31 3.03 -17.12
CA GLY A 162 2.30 1.98 -16.88
C GLY A 162 3.31 2.38 -15.80
N ASP A 163 3.52 1.49 -14.85
CA ASP A 163 4.44 1.61 -13.71
C ASP A 163 5.84 2.04 -14.11
N ARG A 164 6.35 1.48 -15.20
CA ARG A 164 7.65 1.83 -15.78
C ARG A 164 7.74 3.33 -16.10
N TYR A 165 6.72 3.93 -16.69
CA TYR A 165 6.75 5.36 -17.05
C TYR A 165 6.67 6.26 -15.84
N VAL A 166 5.95 5.83 -14.81
CA VAL A 166 5.91 6.51 -13.51
C VAL A 166 7.30 6.49 -12.88
N LEU A 167 7.93 5.32 -12.82
CA LEU A 167 9.27 5.15 -12.26
C LEU A 167 10.33 5.97 -13.02
N GLU A 168 10.33 5.91 -14.35
CA GLU A 168 11.26 6.68 -15.21
C GLU A 168 11.11 8.20 -14.95
N GLU A 169 9.87 8.69 -14.81
CA GLU A 169 9.62 10.09 -14.52
C GLU A 169 10.07 10.48 -13.12
N MET A 170 9.79 9.64 -12.11
CA MET A 170 10.24 9.87 -10.74
C MET A 170 11.76 9.98 -10.66
N GLN A 171 12.49 9.06 -11.31
CA GLN A 171 13.96 9.05 -11.32
C GLN A 171 14.54 10.25 -12.07
N ARG A 172 13.96 10.58 -13.24
CA ARG A 172 14.39 11.71 -14.06
C ARG A 172 14.25 13.05 -13.35
N SER A 173 13.15 13.22 -12.62
CA SER A 173 12.79 14.49 -11.99
C SER A 173 13.14 14.57 -10.51
N GLY A 174 13.63 13.47 -9.91
CA GLY A 174 14.05 13.42 -8.53
C GLY A 174 12.90 13.39 -7.52
N TYR A 175 11.71 12.92 -7.91
CA TYR A 175 10.55 12.76 -7.04
C TYR A 175 10.59 11.41 -6.32
N ASN A 176 10.04 11.33 -5.11
CA ASN A 176 10.15 10.15 -4.27
C ASN A 176 8.83 9.42 -3.99
N ILE A 177 7.70 9.91 -4.50
CA ILE A 177 6.42 9.18 -4.46
C ILE A 177 5.71 9.27 -5.80
N GLY A 178 5.12 8.16 -6.22
CA GLY A 178 4.31 8.09 -7.43
C GLY A 178 3.55 6.77 -7.50
N GLY A 179 2.73 6.61 -8.52
CA GLY A 179 1.99 5.36 -8.74
C GLY A 179 0.76 5.52 -9.63
N GLU A 180 -0.13 4.55 -9.51
CA GLU A 180 -1.33 4.42 -10.32
C GLU A 180 -2.58 4.24 -9.45
N GLN A 181 -3.74 4.60 -9.99
CA GLN A 181 -5.03 4.37 -9.34
C GLN A 181 -5.27 2.90 -8.99
N SER A 182 -4.69 1.97 -9.73
CA SER A 182 -4.74 0.52 -9.50
C SER A 182 -4.13 0.07 -8.16
N GLY A 183 -3.40 0.96 -7.46
CA GLY A 183 -2.73 0.67 -6.20
C GLY A 183 -1.26 0.31 -6.32
N HIS A 184 -0.66 0.35 -7.52
CA HIS A 184 0.79 0.22 -7.69
C HIS A 184 1.46 1.52 -7.26
N ILE A 185 2.04 1.55 -6.06
CA ILE A 185 2.59 2.75 -5.42
C ILE A 185 4.07 2.58 -5.17
N ILE A 186 4.86 3.52 -5.67
CA ILE A 186 6.31 3.55 -5.58
C ILE A 186 6.74 4.62 -4.59
N MET A 187 7.53 4.23 -3.60
CA MET A 187 8.18 5.13 -2.65
C MET A 187 9.70 4.97 -2.77
N LEU A 188 10.34 5.77 -3.65
CA LEU A 188 11.74 5.60 -4.06
C LEU A 188 12.77 5.70 -2.92
N ASP A 189 12.41 6.29 -1.81
CA ASP A 189 13.31 6.30 -0.65
C ASP A 189 13.37 4.93 0.05
N HIS A 190 12.47 3.99 -0.30
CA HIS A 190 12.34 2.68 0.33
C HIS A 190 12.42 1.51 -0.66
N ALA A 191 11.81 1.63 -1.84
CA ALA A 191 11.77 0.58 -2.86
C ALA A 191 11.79 1.19 -4.28
N THR A 192 12.35 0.45 -5.25
CA THR A 192 12.42 0.86 -6.66
C THR A 192 11.25 0.35 -7.51
N THR A 193 10.27 -0.28 -6.90
CA THR A 193 9.05 -0.78 -7.52
C THR A 193 7.87 -0.55 -6.59
N GLY A 194 6.64 -0.79 -7.06
CA GLY A 194 5.49 -0.88 -6.19
C GLY A 194 5.65 -1.98 -5.16
N ASP A 195 5.20 -1.72 -3.95
CA ASP A 195 5.18 -2.67 -2.84
C ASP A 195 3.92 -2.46 -2.01
N GLY A 196 2.98 -3.39 -2.12
CA GLY A 196 1.68 -3.30 -1.46
C GLY A 196 1.79 -3.40 0.05
N GLN A 197 2.66 -4.26 0.58
CA GLN A 197 2.82 -4.42 2.01
C GLN A 197 3.54 -3.22 2.66
N LEU A 198 4.52 -2.64 1.98
CA LEU A 198 5.13 -1.37 2.38
C LEU A 198 4.09 -0.25 2.37
N THR A 199 3.26 -0.18 1.33
CA THR A 199 2.18 0.81 1.22
C THR A 199 1.19 0.71 2.38
N ALA A 200 0.71 -0.50 2.70
CA ALA A 200 -0.16 -0.73 3.84
C ALA A 200 0.50 -0.31 5.17
N ALA A 201 1.75 -0.71 5.39
CA ALA A 201 2.51 -0.36 6.59
C ALA A 201 2.68 1.17 6.74
N MET A 202 2.93 1.88 5.64
CA MET A 202 3.07 3.33 5.63
C MET A 202 1.74 4.07 5.83
N LEU A 203 0.61 3.48 5.44
CA LEU A 203 -0.72 4.04 5.71
C LEU A 203 -1.13 3.89 7.17
N ILE A 204 -0.82 2.76 7.78
CA ILE A 204 -1.12 2.48 9.19
C ILE A 204 -0.33 3.39 10.13
N LYS A 205 0.87 3.76 9.76
CA LYS A 205 1.77 4.68 10.52
C LYS A 205 1.16 6.06 10.72
#